data_90bb26a079fa8481d6c6ef28d5a93094
#
_entry.id   90bb26a079fa8481d6c6ef28d5a93094
#
_cell.length_a   1.000
_cell.length_b   1.000
_cell.length_c   1.000
_cell.angle_alpha   90.00
_cell.angle_beta   90.00
_cell.angle_gamma   90.00
#
_symmetry.space_group_name_H-M   'P 1'
#
loop_
_entity.id
_entity.type
_entity.pdbx_description
1 polymer ?
#
loop_
_entity_poly.entity_id
_entity_poly.type
_entity_poly.pdbx_seq_one_letter_code
_entity_poly.pdbx_strand_id
1 'polypeptide(L)'
;MPNRTRIDLLPIQEAVATASPSAWRDGLVSAHEPGTLTVALLDGQTAVLATTASPAIGEPVAVHLVAGVVALGGAWYSARPVVG
;
A
#
# COMPACT_ATOMS: atom_id res chain seq x y z
N MET A 1 22.82 4.58 -1.14
CA MET A 1 21.61 3.77 -0.90
C MET A 1 20.45 4.68 -0.61
N PRO A 2 19.44 4.65 -1.43
CA PRO A 2 18.24 5.40 -1.09
C PRO A 2 17.60 4.81 0.17
N ASN A 3 17.32 5.66 1.13
CA ASN A 3 16.66 5.24 2.34
C ASN A 3 15.17 5.42 2.15
N ARG A 4 14.49 4.30 2.21
CA ARG A 4 13.04 4.29 2.15
C ARG A 4 12.48 4.69 3.52
N THR A 5 11.55 5.63 3.52
CA THR A 5 10.82 5.96 4.74
C THR A 5 9.85 4.81 5.06
N ARG A 6 9.88 4.35 6.29
CA ARG A 6 9.01 3.26 6.75
C ARG A 6 8.11 3.79 7.84
N ILE A 7 6.79 3.63 7.65
CA ILE A 7 5.81 4.14 8.60
C ILE A 7 4.93 2.98 9.06
N ASP A 8 4.99 2.66 10.33
CA ASP A 8 4.26 1.55 10.95
C ASP A 8 4.55 0.20 10.27
N LEU A 9 5.71 0.08 9.65
CA LEU A 9 6.07 -1.09 8.85
C LEU A 9 6.90 -2.05 9.71
N LEU A 10 6.42 -3.29 9.82
CA LEU A 10 7.18 -4.33 10.52
C LEU A 10 8.29 -4.86 9.62
N PRO A 11 9.44 -5.28 10.21
CA PRO A 11 10.51 -5.86 9.40
C PRO A 11 10.08 -7.02 8.51
N ILE A 12 9.14 -7.85 8.99
CA ILE A 12 8.65 -8.97 8.19
C ILE A 12 7.86 -8.49 6.97
N GLN A 13 7.12 -7.40 7.09
CA GLN A 13 6.41 -6.82 5.95
C GLN A 13 7.39 -6.34 4.89
N GLU A 14 8.44 -5.64 5.30
CA GLU A 14 9.45 -5.18 4.37
C GLU A 14 10.17 -6.35 3.71
N ALA A 15 10.51 -7.39 4.47
CA ALA A 15 11.19 -8.56 3.95
C ALA A 15 10.33 -9.27 2.88
N VAL A 16 9.05 -9.46 3.14
CA VAL A 16 8.14 -10.12 2.19
C VAL A 16 7.97 -9.27 0.94
N ALA A 17 7.77 -7.96 1.09
CA ALA A 17 7.60 -7.07 -0.06
C ALA A 17 8.86 -7.03 -0.94
N THR A 18 10.04 -7.06 -0.33
CA THR A 18 11.30 -7.06 -1.05
C THR A 18 11.56 -8.39 -1.75
N ALA A 19 11.21 -9.49 -1.09
CA ALA A 19 11.42 -10.84 -1.62
C ALA A 19 10.43 -11.21 -2.73
N SER A 20 9.31 -10.50 -2.84
CA SER A 20 8.25 -10.83 -3.81
C SER A 20 7.92 -9.60 -4.67
N PRO A 21 8.87 -9.10 -5.46
CA PRO A 21 8.65 -7.86 -6.22
C PRO A 21 7.55 -7.99 -7.28
N SER A 22 7.29 -9.19 -7.77
CA SER A 22 6.24 -9.39 -8.78
C SER A 22 4.83 -9.29 -8.22
N ALA A 23 4.69 -9.28 -6.89
CA ALA A 23 3.38 -9.17 -6.26
C ALA A 23 2.93 -7.71 -6.04
N TRP A 24 3.76 -6.74 -6.35
CA TRP A 24 3.37 -5.34 -6.33
C TRP A 24 2.33 -5.06 -7.42
N ARG A 25 1.31 -4.31 -7.09
CA ARG A 25 0.23 -3.96 -8.00
C ARG A 25 0.01 -2.46 -7.99
N ASP A 26 -0.01 -1.86 -9.15
CA ASP A 26 -0.23 -0.43 -9.29
C ASP A 26 -1.72 -0.09 -9.23
N GLY A 27 -2.03 1.07 -8.69
CA GLY A 27 -3.39 1.53 -8.60
C GLY A 27 -3.47 3.02 -8.35
N LEU A 28 -4.71 3.50 -8.27
CA LEU A 28 -5.00 4.90 -7.96
C LEU A 28 -5.90 4.95 -6.74
N VAL A 29 -5.67 5.93 -5.88
CA VAL A 29 -6.51 6.13 -4.70
C VAL A 29 -7.90 6.54 -5.16
N SER A 30 -8.92 5.77 -4.79
CA SER A 30 -10.30 6.07 -5.16
C SER A 30 -11.13 6.60 -4.01
N ALA A 31 -10.75 6.30 -2.76
CA ALA A 31 -11.42 6.83 -1.58
C ALA A 31 -10.45 6.80 -0.41
N HIS A 32 -10.67 7.70 0.53
CA HIS A 32 -9.84 7.80 1.72
C HIS A 32 -10.72 8.23 2.90
N GLU A 33 -10.63 7.49 3.99
CA GLU A 33 -11.25 7.82 5.27
C GLU A 33 -10.20 7.63 6.35
N PRO A 34 -10.38 8.21 7.55
CA PRO A 34 -9.41 8.01 8.62
C PRO A 34 -9.19 6.51 8.89
N GLY A 35 -7.94 6.08 8.73
CA GLY A 35 -7.55 4.70 8.97
C GLY A 35 -7.85 3.73 7.84
N THR A 36 -8.50 4.17 6.74
CA THR A 36 -8.88 3.28 5.64
C THR A 36 -8.59 3.94 4.30
N LEU A 37 -8.04 3.17 3.38
CA LEU A 37 -7.69 3.60 2.04
C LEU A 37 -8.29 2.64 1.03
N THR A 38 -8.99 3.16 0.02
CA THR A 38 -9.50 2.35 -1.07
C THR A 38 -8.70 2.64 -2.32
N VAL A 39 -8.17 1.61 -2.95
CA VAL A 39 -7.33 1.71 -4.14
C VAL A 39 -7.99 0.95 -5.29
N ALA A 40 -8.18 1.66 -6.41
CA ALA A 40 -8.62 1.03 -7.64
C ALA A 40 -7.36 0.52 -8.35
N LEU A 41 -7.20 -0.80 -8.38
CA LEU A 41 -6.04 -1.43 -9.01
C LEU A 41 -6.21 -1.39 -10.53
N LEU A 42 -5.08 -1.31 -11.25
CA LEU A 42 -5.12 -1.19 -12.70
C LEU A 42 -5.66 -2.44 -13.39
N ASP A 43 -5.71 -3.58 -12.70
CA ASP A 43 -6.31 -4.81 -13.23
C ASP A 43 -7.84 -4.85 -13.07
N GLY A 44 -8.44 -3.77 -12.57
CA GLY A 44 -9.88 -3.67 -12.39
C GLY A 44 -10.39 -4.08 -11.01
N GLN A 45 -9.52 -4.60 -10.16
CA GLN A 45 -9.90 -4.97 -8.79
C GLN A 45 -9.81 -3.76 -7.87
N THR A 46 -10.48 -3.85 -6.72
CA THR A 46 -10.45 -2.82 -5.70
C THR A 46 -9.87 -3.41 -4.41
N ALA A 47 -8.95 -2.69 -3.80
CA ALA A 47 -8.38 -3.08 -2.52
C ALA A 47 -8.78 -2.05 -1.46
N VAL A 48 -9.25 -2.54 -0.31
CA VAL A 48 -9.54 -1.71 0.86
C VAL A 48 -8.50 -2.04 1.92
N LEU A 49 -7.79 -1.03 2.41
CA LEU A 49 -6.62 -1.22 3.25
C LEU A 49 -6.77 -0.43 4.55
N ALA A 50 -6.39 -1.07 5.65
CA ALA A 50 -6.25 -0.39 6.93
C ALA A 50 -4.83 0.18 7.01
N THR A 51 -4.69 1.49 7.00
CA THR A 51 -3.39 2.16 6.95
C THR A 51 -3.48 3.58 7.50
N THR A 52 -2.35 4.10 7.97
CA THR A 52 -2.24 5.51 8.38
C THR A 52 -1.87 6.43 7.21
N ALA A 53 -1.61 5.88 6.04
CA ALA A 53 -1.30 6.68 4.86
C ALA A 53 -2.51 7.53 4.47
N SER A 54 -2.26 8.76 4.05
CA SER A 54 -3.31 9.73 3.72
C SER A 54 -3.04 10.38 2.36
N PRO A 55 -2.97 9.60 1.28
CA PRO A 55 -2.76 10.18 -0.05
C PRO A 55 -4.02 10.88 -0.55
N ALA A 56 -3.84 11.75 -1.53
CA ALA A 56 -4.97 12.41 -2.19
C ALA A 56 -5.69 11.41 -3.10
N ILE A 57 -6.99 11.63 -3.30
CA ILE A 57 -7.76 10.85 -4.27
C ILE A 57 -7.18 11.08 -5.66
N GLY A 58 -7.00 10.00 -6.41
CA GLY A 58 -6.38 10.03 -7.73
C GLY A 58 -4.87 9.87 -7.70
N GLU A 59 -4.25 9.85 -6.54
CA GLU A 59 -2.80 9.70 -6.44
C GLU A 59 -2.39 8.27 -6.77
N PRO A 60 -1.32 8.09 -7.59
CA PRO A 60 -0.84 6.74 -7.90
C PRO A 60 -0.12 6.12 -6.70
N VAL A 61 -0.40 4.85 -6.46
CA VAL A 61 0.22 4.07 -5.38
C VAL A 61 0.54 2.68 -5.88
N ALA A 62 1.42 1.98 -5.18
CA ALA A 62 1.65 0.55 -5.40
C ALA A 62 1.28 -0.20 -4.13
N VAL A 63 0.62 -1.34 -4.29
CA VAL A 63 0.12 -2.14 -3.16
C VAL A 63 0.71 -3.53 -3.23
N HIS A 64 1.19 -4.04 -2.10
CA HIS A 64 1.65 -5.41 -1.96
C HIS A 64 0.71 -6.11 -1.00
N LEU A 65 -0.27 -6.83 -1.53
CA LEU A 65 -1.33 -7.41 -0.71
C LEU A 65 -0.82 -8.54 0.18
N VAL A 66 0.18 -9.28 -0.27
CA VAL A 66 0.75 -10.38 0.51
C VAL A 66 1.50 -9.87 1.73
N ALA A 67 2.29 -8.82 1.55
CA ALA A 67 3.07 -8.24 2.64
C ALA A 67 2.24 -7.30 3.51
N GLY A 68 1.16 -6.75 2.98
CA GLY A 68 0.39 -5.72 3.67
C GLY A 68 1.09 -4.37 3.68
N VAL A 69 1.51 -3.91 2.49
CA VAL A 69 2.29 -2.68 2.33
C VAL A 69 1.70 -1.84 1.20
N VAL A 70 1.64 -0.53 1.40
CA VAL A 70 1.37 0.42 0.33
C VAL A 70 2.57 1.34 0.18
N ALA A 71 3.02 1.50 -1.06
CA ALA A 71 4.11 2.41 -1.41
C ALA A 71 3.52 3.70 -1.95
N LEU A 72 3.89 4.82 -1.33
CA LEU A 72 3.38 6.14 -1.66
C LEU A 72 4.58 7.08 -1.71
N GLY A 73 4.95 7.50 -2.91
CA GLY A 73 6.17 8.27 -3.09
C GLY A 73 7.38 7.49 -2.63
N GLY A 74 8.22 8.07 -1.79
CA GLY A 74 9.39 7.40 -1.24
C GLY A 74 9.13 6.68 0.08
N ALA A 75 7.87 6.50 0.48
CA ALA A 75 7.52 5.92 1.76
C ALA A 75 6.73 4.62 1.61
N TRP A 76 7.00 3.67 2.49
CA TRP A 76 6.22 2.43 2.60
C TRP A 76 5.46 2.46 3.92
N TYR A 77 4.17 2.20 3.84
CA TYR A 77 3.27 2.17 4.99
C TYR A 77 2.74 0.76 5.20
N SER A 78 2.54 0.37 6.44
CA SER A 78 1.74 -0.82 6.74
C SER A 78 0.32 -0.56 6.23
N ALA A 79 -0.21 -1.49 5.46
CA ALA A 79 -1.53 -1.36 4.85
C ALA A 79 -2.15 -2.75 4.74
N ARG A 80 -2.89 -3.15 5.76
CA ARG A 80 -3.44 -4.50 5.80
C ARG A 80 -4.77 -4.54 5.08
N PRO A 81 -5.00 -5.54 4.22
CA PRO A 81 -6.30 -5.69 3.57
C PRO A 81 -7.42 -5.82 4.61
N VAL A 82 -8.50 -5.10 4.36
CA VAL A 82 -9.70 -5.20 5.19
C VAL A 82 -10.61 -6.24 4.57
N VAL A 83 -10.96 -7.25 5.35
CA VAL A 83 -11.87 -8.30 4.93
C VAL A 83 -13.22 -7.96 5.54
N GLY A 84 -14.15 -7.59 4.67
CA GLY A 84 -15.48 -7.18 5.11
C GLY A 84 -16.51 -8.25 4.95
#